data_c52e70fab0bb59ddfb8accc0920551c0
#
_entry.id   c52e70fab0bb59ddfb8accc0920551c0
#
_cell.length_a   1.000
_cell.length_b   1.000
_cell.length_c   1.000
_cell.angle_alpha   90.00
_cell.angle_beta   90.00
_cell.angle_gamma   90.00
#
_symmetry.space_group_name_H-M   'P 1'
#
loop_
_entity.id
_entity.type
_entity.pdbx_description
1 polymer ?
#
loop_
_entity_poly.entity_id
_entity_poly.type
_entity_poly.pdbx_seq_one_letter_code
_entity_poly.pdbx_strand_id
1 'polypeptide(L)'
;MKNIISWLFVRTTNENNKASEDLGNLWWEFIQKDLKSEFWENIVSPLVYVVYTNYENDFKKWYYDVYLWFKVKEKTSDFPSILVEEEKFQIFEFDYNSVEDIAEAWKKIWAMTDLPRKYSFDLEEYDFENKKFKIYISLK
;
A
#
# COMPACT_ATOMS: atom_id res chain seq x y z
N MET A 1 17.15 -3.67 1.08
CA MET A 1 16.98 -2.38 0.41
C MET A 1 15.87 -1.59 1.08
N LYS A 2 16.13 -0.35 1.43
CA LYS A 2 15.16 0.50 2.11
C LYS A 2 14.38 1.32 1.11
N ASN A 3 13.06 1.38 1.27
CA ASN A 3 12.17 2.15 0.42
C ASN A 3 11.44 3.17 1.27
N ILE A 4 11.50 4.43 0.87
CA ILE A 4 10.75 5.49 1.51
C ILE A 4 9.54 5.79 0.64
N ILE A 5 8.36 5.63 1.21
CA ILE A 5 7.09 5.90 0.55
C ILE A 5 6.42 7.02 1.33
N SER A 6 6.09 8.09 0.65
CA SER A 6 5.60 9.28 1.32
C SER A 6 4.40 9.88 0.61
N TRP A 7 3.82 10.86 1.24
CA TRP A 7 2.80 11.81 0.89
C TRP A 7 1.45 11.51 1.52
N LEU A 8 0.62 10.64 0.94
CA LEU A 8 -0.74 10.45 1.42
C LEU A 8 -0.78 9.39 2.52
N PHE A 9 -1.54 9.69 3.58
CA PHE A 9 -1.60 8.84 4.75
C PHE A 9 -2.99 8.86 5.36
N VAL A 10 -3.44 7.69 5.85
CA VAL A 10 -4.63 7.60 6.68
C VAL A 10 -4.47 6.45 7.68
N ARG A 11 -5.01 6.64 8.88
CA ARG A 11 -5.17 5.55 9.84
C ARG A 11 -6.62 5.08 9.78
N THR A 12 -6.83 3.80 9.51
CA THR A 12 -8.15 3.27 9.25
C THR A 12 -8.34 1.87 9.85
N THR A 13 -9.51 1.30 9.64
CA THR A 13 -9.86 -0.04 10.08
C THR A 13 -10.79 -0.68 9.07
N ASN A 14 -10.80 -2.02 9.02
CA ASN A 14 -11.72 -2.74 8.15
C ASN A 14 -13.14 -2.83 8.71
N GLU A 15 -13.36 -2.38 9.94
CA GLU A 15 -14.69 -2.38 10.54
C GLU A 15 -15.62 -1.37 9.84
N ASN A 16 -16.88 -1.75 9.66
CA ASN A 16 -17.95 -0.89 9.12
C ASN A 16 -17.62 -0.28 7.76
N ASN A 17 -16.81 -0.97 6.95
CA ASN A 17 -16.38 -0.51 5.63
C ASN A 17 -15.59 0.81 5.66
N LYS A 18 -15.06 1.18 6.81
CA LYS A 18 -14.29 2.43 6.95
C LYS A 18 -13.07 2.45 6.05
N ALA A 19 -12.35 1.33 5.92
CA ALA A 19 -11.17 1.25 5.06
C ALA A 19 -11.51 1.51 3.59
N SER A 20 -12.62 0.96 3.10
CA SER A 20 -13.05 1.20 1.72
C SER A 20 -13.29 2.68 1.46
N GLU A 21 -13.94 3.38 2.39
CA GLU A 21 -14.18 4.80 2.29
C GLU A 21 -12.88 5.61 2.37
N ASP A 22 -12.06 5.33 3.37
CA ASP A 22 -10.81 6.07 3.60
C ASP A 22 -9.81 5.85 2.45
N LEU A 23 -9.67 4.62 1.96
CA LEU A 23 -8.80 4.33 0.83
C LEU A 23 -9.33 4.95 -0.46
N GLY A 24 -10.64 4.94 -0.66
CA GLY A 24 -11.26 5.60 -1.79
C GLY A 24 -10.93 7.09 -1.81
N ASN A 25 -11.01 7.74 -0.66
CA ASN A 25 -10.67 9.16 -0.53
C ASN A 25 -9.18 9.41 -0.77
N LEU A 26 -8.30 8.52 -0.29
CA LEU A 26 -6.87 8.62 -0.52
C LEU A 26 -6.53 8.51 -2.00
N TRP A 27 -7.11 7.53 -2.69
CA TRP A 27 -6.93 7.36 -4.14
C TRP A 27 -7.46 8.56 -4.91
N TRP A 28 -8.58 9.12 -4.48
CA TRP A 28 -9.14 10.33 -5.08
C TRP A 28 -8.16 11.49 -4.97
N GLU A 29 -7.59 11.73 -3.78
CA GLU A 29 -6.58 12.76 -3.59
C GLU A 29 -5.37 12.51 -4.49
N PHE A 30 -4.91 11.27 -4.59
CA PHE A 30 -3.79 10.90 -5.44
C PHE A 30 -4.05 11.27 -6.91
N ILE A 31 -5.25 10.97 -7.41
CA ILE A 31 -5.63 11.26 -8.79
C ILE A 31 -5.75 12.76 -9.04
N GLN A 32 -6.31 13.50 -8.09
CA GLN A 32 -6.55 14.94 -8.23
C GLN A 32 -5.28 15.77 -8.22
N LYS A 33 -4.23 15.31 -7.58
CA LYS A 33 -3.01 16.09 -7.44
C LYS A 33 -1.98 15.74 -8.50
N ASP A 34 -1.42 16.76 -9.15
CA ASP A 34 -0.31 16.58 -10.07
C ASP A 34 1.00 16.60 -9.28
N LEU A 35 1.10 15.70 -8.31
CA LEU A 35 2.24 15.67 -7.40
C LEU A 35 3.48 15.08 -8.05
N LYS A 36 3.31 14.33 -9.11
CA LYS A 36 4.44 13.77 -9.85
C LYS A 36 5.34 14.89 -10.40
N SER A 37 4.75 15.98 -10.86
CA SER A 37 5.54 17.11 -11.36
C SER A 37 6.24 17.87 -10.23
N GLU A 38 5.63 17.94 -9.04
CA GLU A 38 6.23 18.64 -7.90
C GLU A 38 7.45 17.90 -7.33
N PHE A 39 7.42 16.57 -7.35
CA PHE A 39 8.47 15.75 -6.72
C PHE A 39 9.15 14.82 -7.72
N TRP A 40 9.10 15.16 -8.99
CA TRP A 40 9.61 14.31 -10.06
C TRP A 40 11.05 13.83 -9.80
N GLU A 41 11.92 14.71 -9.37
CA GLU A 41 13.33 14.37 -9.13
C GLU A 41 13.52 13.40 -7.96
N ASN A 42 12.57 13.35 -7.04
CA ASN A 42 12.63 12.49 -5.88
C ASN A 42 11.96 11.14 -6.10
N ILE A 43 11.18 10.99 -7.15
CA ILE A 43 10.49 9.73 -7.46
C ILE A 43 11.45 8.75 -8.13
N VAL A 44 11.53 7.53 -7.58
CA VAL A 44 12.45 6.49 -8.07
C VAL A 44 11.90 5.80 -9.32
N SER A 45 10.60 5.57 -9.38
CA SER A 45 9.97 4.83 -10.49
C SER A 45 8.51 5.24 -10.65
N PRO A 46 7.87 4.91 -11.78
CA PRO A 46 6.45 5.22 -11.98
C PRO A 46 5.50 4.27 -11.23
N LEU A 47 6.01 3.28 -10.53
CA LEU A 47 5.18 2.36 -9.76
C LEU A 47 4.57 3.04 -8.56
N VAL A 48 3.30 2.74 -8.30
CA VAL A 48 2.55 3.30 -7.18
C VAL A 48 2.46 2.25 -6.06
N TYR A 49 2.69 2.68 -4.83
CA TYR A 49 2.69 1.79 -3.67
C TYR A 49 1.63 2.18 -2.67
N VAL A 50 0.98 1.17 -2.11
CA VAL A 50 0.15 1.31 -0.92
C VAL A 50 0.79 0.45 0.16
N VAL A 51 1.14 1.05 1.29
CA VAL A 51 1.79 0.35 2.40
C VAL A 51 0.83 0.29 3.57
N TYR A 52 0.61 -0.91 4.06
CA TYR A 52 -0.20 -1.18 5.26
C TYR A 52 0.75 -1.56 6.38
N THR A 53 0.70 -0.86 7.48
CA THR A 53 1.60 -1.10 8.60
C THR A 53 1.01 -0.61 9.93
N ASN A 54 1.75 -0.80 11.01
CA ASN A 54 1.35 -0.39 12.35
C ASN A 54 -0.02 -0.94 12.74
N TYR A 55 -0.25 -2.22 12.44
CA TYR A 55 -1.47 -2.91 12.82
C TYR A 55 -1.58 -2.94 14.34
N GLU A 56 -2.76 -2.57 14.84
CA GLU A 56 -2.97 -2.49 16.27
C GLU A 56 -2.94 -3.87 16.92
N ASN A 57 -3.80 -4.79 16.54
CA ASN A 57 -3.76 -6.17 17.01
C ASN A 57 -4.07 -7.12 15.86
N ASP A 58 -5.18 -6.89 15.19
CA ASP A 58 -5.69 -7.71 14.11
C ASP A 58 -6.18 -6.77 13.03
N PHE A 59 -5.59 -6.85 11.84
CA PHE A 59 -5.94 -5.96 10.73
C PHE A 59 -7.42 -6.02 10.34
N LYS A 60 -8.14 -7.05 10.74
CA LYS A 60 -9.57 -7.19 10.43
C LYS A 60 -10.45 -6.35 11.34
N LYS A 61 -10.03 -6.12 12.57
CA LYS A 61 -10.84 -5.45 13.60
C LYS A 61 -10.26 -4.15 14.10
N TRP A 62 -8.95 -3.98 13.99
CA TRP A 62 -8.23 -2.90 14.64
C TRP A 62 -7.74 -1.89 13.61
N TYR A 63 -7.19 -0.82 14.09
CA TYR A 63 -6.66 0.24 13.24
C TYR A 63 -5.30 -0.13 12.69
N TYR A 64 -5.00 0.39 11.51
CA TYR A 64 -3.70 0.30 10.89
C TYR A 64 -3.44 1.54 10.04
N ASP A 65 -2.17 1.77 9.70
CA ASP A 65 -1.75 2.92 8.91
C ASP A 65 -1.63 2.54 7.44
N VAL A 66 -2.05 3.45 6.57
CA VAL A 66 -1.96 3.28 5.11
C VAL A 66 -1.23 4.48 4.53
N TYR A 67 -0.18 4.21 3.75
CA TYR A 67 0.57 5.20 3.00
C TYR A 67 0.40 4.92 1.53
N LEU A 68 0.09 5.95 0.74
CA LEU A 68 -0.15 5.84 -0.69
C LEU A 68 0.71 6.86 -1.43
N TRP A 69 1.70 6.39 -2.19
CA TRP A 69 2.52 7.26 -3.03
C TRP A 69 3.46 6.45 -3.92
N PHE A 70 4.37 7.17 -4.55
CA PHE A 70 5.50 6.59 -5.27
C PHE A 70 6.65 6.31 -4.28
N LYS A 71 7.55 5.42 -4.70
CA LYS A 71 8.82 5.24 -3.98
C LYS A 71 9.67 6.48 -4.22
N VAL A 72 10.20 7.06 -3.16
CA VAL A 72 11.03 8.26 -3.24
C VAL A 72 12.43 7.99 -2.72
N LYS A 73 13.38 8.84 -3.10
CA LYS A 73 14.79 8.70 -2.71
C LYS A 73 15.01 9.15 -1.28
N GLU A 74 14.39 10.25 -0.87
CA GLU A 74 14.59 10.88 0.41
C GLU A 74 13.28 11.28 1.05
N LYS A 75 13.26 11.27 2.39
CA LYS A 75 12.11 11.74 3.16
C LYS A 75 11.93 13.24 2.96
N THR A 76 10.70 13.65 2.72
CA THR A 76 10.32 15.07 2.65
C THR A 76 9.69 15.44 3.99
N SER A 77 10.27 16.42 4.69
CA SER A 77 9.89 16.77 6.05
C SER A 77 8.45 17.25 6.21
N ASP A 78 7.85 17.77 5.16
CA ASP A 78 6.50 18.36 5.22
C ASP A 78 5.38 17.34 5.02
N PHE A 79 5.70 16.07 4.75
CA PHE A 79 4.70 15.07 4.41
C PHE A 79 4.90 13.77 5.18
N PRO A 80 3.81 13.02 5.44
CA PRO A 80 3.93 11.69 6.02
C PRO A 80 4.80 10.80 5.15
N SER A 81 5.61 9.97 5.78
CA SER A 81 6.44 9.03 5.05
C SER A 81 6.69 7.79 5.89
N ILE A 82 6.95 6.68 5.22
CA ILE A 82 7.28 5.41 5.86
C ILE A 82 8.54 4.83 5.23
N LEU A 83 9.46 4.38 6.05
CA LEU A 83 10.63 3.65 5.62
C LEU A 83 10.31 2.16 5.67
N VAL A 84 10.19 1.55 4.50
CA VAL A 84 9.93 0.11 4.41
C VAL A 84 11.28 -0.60 4.35
N GLU A 85 11.59 -1.35 5.39
CA GLU A 85 12.82 -2.12 5.46
C GLU A 85 12.67 -3.45 4.73
N GLU A 86 13.79 -4.05 4.40
CA GLU A 86 13.81 -5.35 3.77
C GLU A 86 13.24 -6.39 4.72
N GLU A 87 12.29 -7.16 4.23
CA GLU A 87 11.57 -8.17 5.00
C GLU A 87 11.47 -9.45 4.16
N LYS A 88 11.11 -10.53 4.83
CA LYS A 88 10.75 -11.76 4.12
C LYS A 88 9.31 -11.60 3.63
N PHE A 89 9.12 -11.57 2.32
CA PHE A 89 7.78 -11.39 1.72
C PHE A 89 7.38 -12.61 0.90
N GLN A 90 6.10 -12.94 0.97
CA GLN A 90 5.44 -13.73 -0.06
C GLN A 90 4.85 -12.75 -1.05
N ILE A 91 5.17 -12.91 -2.33
CA ILE A 91 4.74 -11.98 -3.38
C ILE A 91 3.69 -12.67 -4.25
N PHE A 92 2.55 -12.00 -4.43
CA PHE A 92 1.47 -12.45 -5.30
C PHE A 92 1.31 -11.46 -6.44
N GLU A 93 1.28 -11.94 -7.68
CA GLU A 93 1.10 -11.07 -8.85
C GLU A 93 -0.25 -11.31 -9.49
N PHE A 94 -0.91 -10.23 -9.89
CA PHE A 94 -2.26 -10.25 -10.47
C PHE A 94 -2.35 -9.31 -11.65
N ASP A 95 -3.34 -9.57 -12.53
CA ASP A 95 -3.72 -8.63 -13.58
C ASP A 95 -4.65 -7.55 -13.01
N TYR A 96 -4.49 -6.32 -13.49
CA TYR A 96 -5.31 -5.19 -13.10
C TYR A 96 -6.20 -4.75 -14.26
N ASN A 97 -7.48 -5.06 -14.18
CA ASN A 97 -8.49 -4.65 -15.17
C ASN A 97 -9.54 -3.74 -14.57
N SER A 98 -9.79 -3.87 -13.27
CA SER A 98 -10.75 -3.04 -12.55
C SER A 98 -10.42 -3.00 -11.07
N VAL A 99 -11.05 -2.10 -10.34
CA VAL A 99 -10.89 -1.96 -8.89
C VAL A 99 -11.29 -3.25 -8.15
N GLU A 100 -12.28 -3.96 -8.68
CA GLU A 100 -12.75 -5.22 -8.07
C GLU A 100 -11.66 -6.28 -8.02
N ASP A 101 -10.68 -6.25 -8.92
CA ASP A 101 -9.58 -7.19 -8.93
C ASP A 101 -8.74 -7.10 -7.65
N ILE A 102 -8.62 -5.91 -7.08
CA ILE A 102 -7.89 -5.68 -5.84
C ILE A 102 -8.61 -6.37 -4.67
N ALA A 103 -9.91 -6.19 -4.56
CA ALA A 103 -10.71 -6.82 -3.52
C ALA A 103 -10.68 -8.34 -3.63
N GLU A 104 -10.78 -8.87 -4.85
CA GLU A 104 -10.73 -10.31 -5.09
C GLU A 104 -9.36 -10.90 -4.72
N ALA A 105 -8.28 -10.19 -5.03
CA ALA A 105 -6.93 -10.60 -4.67
C ALA A 105 -6.78 -10.73 -3.14
N TRP A 106 -7.25 -9.73 -2.40
CA TRP A 106 -7.19 -9.76 -0.95
C TRP A 106 -8.04 -10.87 -0.35
N LYS A 107 -9.21 -11.14 -0.92
CA LYS A 107 -10.05 -12.27 -0.47
C LYS A 107 -9.32 -13.60 -0.61
N LYS A 108 -8.59 -13.78 -1.71
CA LYS A 108 -7.78 -14.99 -1.91
C LYS A 108 -6.69 -15.12 -0.84
N ILE A 109 -6.01 -14.03 -0.52
CA ILE A 109 -4.95 -14.01 0.48
C ILE A 109 -5.51 -14.28 1.87
N TRP A 110 -6.63 -13.66 2.23
CA TRP A 110 -7.27 -13.87 3.52
C TRP A 110 -7.77 -15.30 3.71
N ALA A 111 -8.08 -16.00 2.63
CA ALA A 111 -8.47 -17.41 2.68
C ALA A 111 -7.30 -18.34 2.95
N MET A 112 -6.06 -17.86 2.81
CA MET A 112 -4.84 -18.63 3.08
C MET A 112 -4.51 -18.59 4.57
N THR A 113 -5.26 -19.37 5.36
CA THR A 113 -5.17 -19.31 6.82
C THR A 113 -3.87 -19.87 7.40
N ASP A 114 -3.14 -20.66 6.63
CA ASP A 114 -1.85 -21.23 7.02
C ASP A 114 -0.64 -20.36 6.63
N LEU A 115 -0.86 -19.23 5.99
CA LEU A 115 0.19 -18.29 5.65
C LEU A 115 0.75 -17.64 6.93
N PRO A 116 2.07 -17.82 7.23
CA PRO A 116 2.63 -17.32 8.48
C PRO A 116 2.92 -15.82 8.44
N ARG A 117 1.86 -15.03 8.46
CA ARG A 117 1.94 -13.57 8.35
C ARG A 117 2.56 -12.94 9.58
N LYS A 118 3.44 -11.98 9.35
CA LYS A 118 4.12 -11.21 10.40
C LYS A 118 3.34 -9.95 10.80
N TYR A 119 2.58 -9.37 9.87
CA TYR A 119 1.83 -8.12 10.08
C TYR A 119 2.74 -6.93 10.41
N SER A 120 3.94 -6.89 9.84
CA SER A 120 4.80 -5.71 9.96
C SER A 120 4.51 -4.72 8.83
N PHE A 121 4.73 -5.13 7.59
CA PHE A 121 4.41 -4.35 6.40
C PHE A 121 3.76 -5.27 5.40
N ASP A 122 2.64 -4.83 4.85
CA ASP A 122 2.06 -5.44 3.67
C ASP A 122 1.96 -4.33 2.62
N LEU A 123 2.22 -4.66 1.36
CA LEU A 123 2.28 -3.65 0.31
C LEU A 123 1.49 -4.09 -0.91
N GLU A 124 0.91 -3.11 -1.59
CA GLU A 124 0.43 -3.25 -2.96
C GLU A 124 1.36 -2.41 -3.84
N GLU A 125 1.78 -2.99 -4.96
CA GLU A 125 2.62 -2.32 -5.94
C GLU A 125 1.90 -2.34 -7.27
N TYR A 126 1.56 -1.17 -7.79
CA TYR A 126 0.78 -1.03 -9.02
C TYR A 126 1.64 -0.60 -10.18
N ASP A 127 1.57 -1.37 -11.26
CA ASP A 127 2.14 -1.03 -12.55
C ASP A 127 0.98 -0.78 -13.51
N PHE A 128 0.45 0.43 -13.51
CA PHE A 128 -0.72 0.78 -14.31
C PHE A 128 -0.42 0.75 -15.82
N GLU A 129 0.82 1.00 -16.18
CA GLU A 129 1.23 0.97 -17.58
C GLU A 129 1.10 -0.41 -18.18
N ASN A 130 1.49 -1.44 -17.43
CA ASN A 130 1.42 -2.84 -17.86
C ASN A 130 0.18 -3.58 -17.35
N LYS A 131 -0.72 -2.88 -16.65
CA LYS A 131 -1.96 -3.44 -16.10
C LYS A 131 -1.71 -4.65 -15.19
N LYS A 132 -0.77 -4.48 -14.27
CA LYS A 132 -0.40 -5.50 -13.28
C LYS A 132 -0.34 -4.89 -11.89
N PHE A 133 -0.53 -5.72 -10.88
CA PHE A 133 -0.23 -5.33 -9.52
C PHE A 133 0.29 -6.53 -8.73
N LYS A 134 1.06 -6.23 -7.69
CA LYS A 134 1.61 -7.24 -6.79
C LYS A 134 1.19 -6.91 -5.37
N ILE A 135 0.98 -7.96 -4.59
CA ILE A 135 0.76 -7.83 -3.15
C ILE A 135 1.92 -8.53 -2.44
N TYR A 136 2.56 -7.81 -1.54
CA TYR A 136 3.68 -8.30 -0.74
C TYR A 136 3.17 -8.53 0.68
N ILE A 137 3.25 -9.75 1.15
CA ILE A 137 2.82 -10.12 2.51
C ILE A 137 4.05 -10.45 3.34
N SER A 138 4.27 -9.71 4.43
CA SER A 138 5.39 -9.98 5.32
C SER A 138 5.19 -11.30 6.05
N LEU A 139 6.25 -12.09 6.13
CA LEU A 139 6.24 -13.42 6.75
C LEU A 139 7.12 -13.44 8.00
N LYS A 140 6.75 -14.30 8.92
CA LYS A 140 7.54 -14.58 10.12
C LYS A 140 8.87 -15.23 9.79
#